data_1e536ca60a1442a55ff59f46171d3e43
#
_entry.id   1e536ca60a1442a55ff59f46171d3e43
#
_cell.length_a   1.000
_cell.length_b   1.000
_cell.length_c   1.000
_cell.angle_alpha   90.00
_cell.angle_beta   90.00
_cell.angle_gamma   90.00
#
_symmetry.space_group_name_H-M   'P 1'
#
loop_
_entity.id
_entity.type
_entity.pdbx_description
1 polymer ?
#
loop_
_entity_poly.entity_id
_entity_poly.type
_entity_poly.pdbx_seq_one_letter_code
_entity_poly.pdbx_strand_id
1 'polypeptide(L)' 'MAKMQIREQGKKIQLIRTHYVKEKKRTEGKVFDSFYKYLSAIPEDIRRQLNNEEVEQLERYLSKRAEKLS' A
#
# COMPACT_ATOMS: atom_id res chain seq x y z
N MET A 1 -2.50 16.13 2.59
CA MET A 1 -3.05 15.02 1.80
C MET A 1 -2.51 13.70 2.32
N ALA A 2 -3.39 12.73 2.44
CA ALA A 2 -2.96 11.40 2.89
C ALA A 2 -2.28 10.65 1.75
N LYS A 3 -1.06 10.21 1.99
CA LYS A 3 -0.34 9.36 1.04
C LYS A 3 -0.37 7.94 1.54
N MET A 4 -0.62 7.01 0.64
CA MET A 4 -0.54 5.60 0.97
C MET A 4 0.92 5.16 0.96
N GLN A 5 1.31 4.39 1.96
CA GLN A 5 2.63 3.75 2.00
C GLN A 5 2.47 2.25 1.78
N ILE A 6 3.44 1.67 1.12
CA ILE A 6 3.45 0.23 0.85
C ILE A 6 4.65 -0.37 1.57
N ARG A 7 4.39 -1.34 2.42
CA ARG A 7 5.45 -1.99 3.20
C ARG A 7 5.36 -3.50 3.02
N GLU A 8 6.51 -4.12 2.80
CA GLU A 8 6.61 -5.56 2.76
C GLU A 8 6.99 -6.08 4.15
N GLN A 9 6.23 -7.04 4.65
CA GLN A 9 6.55 -7.67 5.92
C GLN A 9 6.32 -9.17 5.80
N GLY A 10 7.42 -9.96 5.85
CA GLY A 10 7.35 -11.40 5.66
C GLY A 10 6.81 -11.75 4.29
N LYS A 11 5.72 -12.50 4.26
CA LYS A 11 5.08 -12.92 3.02
C LYS A 11 3.93 -12.01 2.59
N LYS A 12 3.71 -10.92 3.33
CA LYS A 12 2.58 -10.02 3.07
C LYS A 12 3.05 -8.61 2.72
N ILE A 13 2.25 -7.96 1.91
CA ILE A 13 2.42 -6.55 1.60
C ILE A 13 1.34 -5.80 2.37
N GLN A 14 1.76 -4.82 3.16
CA GLN A 14 0.86 -4.02 3.98
C GLN A 14 0.63 -2.65 3.34
N LEU A 15 -0.62 -2.22 3.33
CA LEU A 15 -1.02 -0.92 2.85
C LEU A 15 -1.28 -0.01 4.05
N ILE A 16 -0.57 1.10 4.10
CA ILE A 16 -0.58 2.01 5.24
C ILE A 16 -1.06 3.37 4.77
N ARG A 17 -2.04 3.93 5.47
CA ARG A 17 -2.47 5.31 5.27
C ARG A 17 -1.86 6.19 6.35
N THR A 18 -1.25 7.29 5.92
CA THR A 18 -0.67 8.24 6.85
C THR A 18 -1.59 9.43 7.00
N HIS A 19 -1.64 9.99 8.20
CA HIS A 19 -2.39 11.19 8.49
C HIS A 19 -1.64 12.04 9.51
N TYR A 20 -1.84 13.33 9.45
CA TYR A 20 -1.20 14.25 10.37
C TYR A 20 -2.07 14.45 11.61
N VAL A 21 -1.48 14.24 12.77
CA VAL A 21 -2.17 14.42 14.05
C VAL A 21 -1.71 15.75 14.67
N LYS A 22 -2.58 16.74 14.63
CA LYS A 22 -2.26 18.09 15.14
C LYS A 22 -1.91 18.11 16.62
N GLU A 23 -2.60 17.30 17.41
CA GLU A 23 -2.37 17.23 18.84
C GLU A 23 -0.96 16.78 19.19
N LYS A 24 -0.43 15.84 18.41
CA LYS A 24 0.90 15.29 18.62
C LYS A 24 1.95 15.93 17.73
N LYS A 25 1.54 16.79 16.82
CA LYS A 25 2.40 17.45 15.83
C LYS A 25 3.28 16.49 15.05
N ARG A 26 2.71 15.35 14.66
CA ARG A 26 3.45 14.32 13.90
C ARG A 26 2.52 13.57 12.97
N THR A 27 3.11 12.92 11.98
CA THR A 27 2.39 12.05 11.05
C THR A 27 2.35 10.64 11.62
N GLU A 28 1.17 10.04 11.66
CA GLU A 28 0.99 8.66 12.07
C GLU A 28 0.52 7.81 10.90
N GLY A 29 1.00 6.57 10.84
CA GLY A 29 0.59 5.61 9.82
C GLY A 29 -0.22 4.49 10.42
N LYS A 30 -1.26 4.06 9.71
CA LYS A 30 -2.09 2.94 10.13
C LYS A 30 -2.29 1.96 8.97
N VAL A 31 -2.03 0.68 9.23
CA VAL A 31 -2.29 -0.37 8.26
C VAL A 31 -3.79 -0.54 8.12
N PHE A 32 -4.31 -0.35 6.91
CA PHE A 32 -5.74 -0.50 6.64
C PHE A 32 -6.05 -1.78 5.86
N ASP A 33 -5.05 -2.37 5.20
CA ASP A 33 -5.23 -3.64 4.50
C ASP A 33 -3.89 -4.31 4.24
N SER A 34 -3.94 -5.58 3.89
CA SER A 34 -2.76 -6.36 3.55
C SER A 34 -3.14 -7.49 2.61
N PHE A 35 -2.17 -7.98 1.84
CA PHE A 35 -2.37 -9.12 0.95
C PHE A 35 -1.04 -9.85 0.72
N TYR A 36 -1.13 -11.08 0.18
CA TYR A 36 0.08 -11.87 -0.07
C TYR A 36 0.89 -11.29 -1.21
N LYS A 37 2.20 -11.21 -1.01
CA LYS A 37 3.14 -10.65 -2.00
C LYS A 37 3.24 -11.49 -3.27
N TYR A 38 2.78 -12.72 -3.25
CA TYR A 38 2.82 -13.62 -4.41
C TYR A 38 1.65 -13.44 -5.37
N LEU A 39 0.70 -12.61 -5.01
CA LEU A 39 -0.42 -12.31 -5.91
C LEU A 39 0.08 -11.47 -7.08
N SER A 40 -0.29 -11.88 -8.29
CA SER A 40 0.10 -11.18 -9.50
C SER A 40 -0.75 -9.94 -9.79
N ALA A 41 -1.86 -9.80 -9.08
CA ALA A 41 -2.78 -8.67 -9.28
C ALA A 41 -3.35 -8.23 -7.94
N ILE A 42 -3.85 -7.01 -7.91
CA ILE A 42 -4.48 -6.45 -6.71
C ILE A 42 -5.81 -7.15 -6.48
N PRO A 43 -6.06 -7.70 -5.28
CA PRO A 43 -7.36 -8.29 -4.97
C PRO A 43 -8.49 -7.27 -5.13
N GLU A 44 -9.62 -7.72 -5.63
CA GLU A 44 -10.76 -6.84 -5.91
C GLU A 44 -11.24 -6.10 -4.67
N ASP A 45 -11.29 -6.77 -3.54
CA ASP A 45 -11.71 -6.17 -2.28
C ASP A 45 -10.82 -4.99 -1.89
N ILE A 46 -9.53 -5.13 -2.08
CA ILE A 46 -8.56 -4.07 -1.79
C ILE A 46 -8.71 -2.95 -2.81
N ARG A 47 -8.86 -3.31 -4.08
CA ARG A 47 -9.01 -2.34 -5.15
C ARG A 47 -10.20 -1.41 -4.94
N ARG A 48 -11.28 -1.93 -4.37
CA ARG A 48 -12.47 -1.14 -4.07
C ARG A 48 -12.21 -0.10 -2.98
N GLN A 49 -11.29 -0.37 -2.08
CA GLN A 49 -10.94 0.55 -1.00
C GLN A 49 -9.96 1.63 -1.42
N LEU A 50 -9.30 1.44 -2.56
CA LEU A 50 -8.30 2.37 -3.07
C LEU A 50 -8.90 3.34 -4.07
N ASN A 51 -8.39 4.57 -4.08
CA ASN A 51 -8.73 5.51 -5.13
C ASN A 51 -7.82 5.27 -6.35
N ASN A 52 -8.07 5.99 -7.44
CA ASN A 52 -7.31 5.79 -8.69
C ASN A 52 -5.81 6.01 -8.50
N GLU A 53 -5.42 7.01 -7.74
CA GLU A 53 -4.01 7.29 -7.48
C GLU A 53 -3.35 6.18 -6.68
N GLU A 54 -4.05 5.67 -5.69
CA GLU A 54 -3.53 4.59 -4.85
C GLU A 54 -3.38 3.29 -5.64
N VAL A 55 -4.36 2.98 -6.49
CA VAL A 55 -4.28 1.80 -7.36
C VAL A 55 -3.07 1.92 -8.29
N GLU A 56 -2.89 3.07 -8.91
CA GLU A 56 -1.77 3.30 -9.80
C GLU A 56 -0.43 3.17 -9.07
N GLN A 57 -0.34 3.72 -7.86
CA GLN A 57 0.86 3.61 -7.04
C GLN A 57 1.19 2.16 -6.73
N LEU A 58 0.20 1.38 -6.35
CA LEU A 58 0.38 -0.03 -6.02
C LEU A 58 0.77 -0.85 -7.24
N GLU A 59 0.17 -0.59 -8.38
CA GLU A 59 0.52 -1.27 -9.62
C GLU A 59 1.97 -1.01 -10.02
N ARG A 60 2.43 0.21 -9.87
CA ARG A 60 3.83 0.58 -10.13
C ARG A 60 4.78 -0.16 -9.17
N TYR A 61 4.40 -0.24 -7.91
CA TYR A 61 5.19 -0.95 -6.92
C TYR A 61 5.34 -2.43 -7.29
N LEU A 62 4.25 -3.07 -7.65
CA LEU A 62 4.25 -4.49 -8.03
C LEU A 62 5.06 -4.72 -9.30
N SER A 63 4.97 -3.81 -10.27
CA SER A 63 5.72 -3.90 -11.51
C SER A 63 7.23 -3.80 -11.26
N LYS A 64 7.66 -2.85 -10.45
CA LYS A 64 9.06 -2.72 -10.11
C LYS A 64 9.59 -3.93 -9.37
N ARG A 65 8.77 -4.49 -8.52
CA ARG A 65 9.12 -5.66 -7.75
C ARG A 65 9.32 -6.88 -8.65
N ALA A 66 8.46 -7.04 -9.64
CA ALA A 66 8.56 -8.12 -10.62
C ALA A 66 9.86 -8.01 -11.43
N GLU A 67 10.25 -6.81 -11.80
CA GLU A 67 11.53 -6.58 -12.51
C GLU A 67 12.73 -6.99 -11.68
N LYS A 68 12.71 -6.71 -10.38
CA LYS A 68 13.81 -7.08 -9.50
C LYS A 68 13.95 -8.57 -9.29
N LEU A 69 12.87 -9.32 -9.42
CA LEU A 69 12.86 -10.74 -9.17
C LEU A 69 13.14 -11.58 -10.42
N SER A 70 13.14 -10.96 -11.57
CA SER A 70 13.37 -11.67 -12.84
C SER A 70 14.84 -11.72 -13.25
#